data_be22d57fec6c622fee252c91d49fb428
#
_entry.id   be22d57fec6c622fee252c91d49fb428
#
_cell.length_a   1.000
_cell.length_b   1.000
_cell.length_c   1.000
_cell.angle_alpha   90.00
_cell.angle_beta   90.00
_cell.angle_gamma   90.00
#
_symmetry.space_group_name_H-M   'P 1'
#
loop_
_entity.id
_entity.type
_entity.pdbx_description
1 polymer ?
#
loop_
_entity_poly.entity_id
_entity_poly.type
_entity_poly.pdbx_seq_one_letter_code
_entity_poly.pdbx_strand_id
1 'polypeptide(L)'
;MNNIKTMLCTIVALFGLTTATNANMLNGVYFEIGGSATGVEMDGNHNDNDGDVSNGTIGKTAVVGHYALGYMTDRSSSVGIDLGYIMTPGEAKINATSDDSATDVSFEVSDGTEYYIAPMINITEDASLYFKYGWSEADVTVTGDINNPGDLDGTTVAFGTLVSWGSNLYIRTEAGMTDFDKISATGKGTTGGIGTDVTVTATPKTAYGKIALGYKF
;
A
#
# COMPACT_ATOMS: atom_id res chain seq x y z
N MET A 1 14.08 -7.00 6.83
CA MET A 1 12.69 -7.46 6.95
C MET A 1 12.29 -8.04 8.31
N ASN A 2 13.05 -8.95 8.92
CA ASN A 2 12.68 -9.52 10.25
C ASN A 2 12.65 -8.49 11.40
N ASN A 3 13.43 -7.43 11.32
CA ASN A 3 13.56 -6.45 12.41
C ASN A 3 12.33 -5.55 12.57
N ILE A 4 11.63 -5.22 11.48
CA ILE A 4 10.42 -4.38 11.51
C ILE A 4 9.24 -5.17 12.08
N LYS A 5 9.07 -6.43 11.65
CA LYS A 5 8.02 -7.31 12.19
C LYS A 5 8.21 -7.54 13.71
N THR A 6 9.46 -7.72 14.14
CA THR A 6 9.80 -7.86 15.57
C THR A 6 9.57 -6.55 16.34
N MET A 7 9.94 -5.42 15.77
CA MET A 7 9.74 -4.10 16.38
C MET A 7 8.26 -3.78 16.54
N LEU A 8 7.43 -4.11 15.55
CA LEU A 8 5.99 -3.89 15.60
C LEU A 8 5.30 -4.78 16.65
N CYS A 9 5.64 -6.08 16.71
CA CYS A 9 5.16 -6.97 17.78
C CYS A 9 5.57 -6.47 19.16
N THR A 10 6.75 -5.89 19.30
CA THR A 10 7.24 -5.33 20.56
C THR A 10 6.47 -4.07 20.94
N ILE A 11 6.13 -3.20 19.97
CA ILE A 11 5.32 -2.00 20.19
C ILE A 11 3.90 -2.39 20.63
N VAL A 12 3.26 -3.34 19.95
CA VAL A 12 1.93 -3.84 20.32
C VAL A 12 1.94 -4.50 21.72
N ALA A 13 2.98 -5.26 22.04
CA ALA A 13 3.13 -5.88 23.36
C ALA A 13 3.37 -4.83 24.46
N LEU A 14 4.16 -3.80 24.20
CA LEU A 14 4.40 -2.69 25.14
C LEU A 14 3.12 -1.90 25.41
N PHE A 15 2.30 -1.61 24.39
CA PHE A 15 1.01 -0.93 24.57
C PHE A 15 -0.03 -1.82 25.27
N GLY A 16 -0.02 -3.13 25.04
CA GLY A 16 -0.94 -4.07 25.67
C GLY A 16 -0.70 -4.28 27.17
N LEU A 17 0.51 -4.07 27.66
CA LEU A 17 0.89 -4.28 29.07
C LEU A 17 0.69 -3.05 29.96
N THR A 18 0.51 -1.84 29.38
CA THR A 18 0.40 -0.58 30.16
C THR A 18 -1.04 -0.12 30.40
N THR A 19 -2.03 -0.84 29.92
CA THR A 19 -3.44 -0.42 29.98
C THR A 19 -4.06 -0.33 31.38
N ALA A 20 -3.36 -0.81 32.41
CA ALA A 20 -3.92 -0.84 33.76
C ALA A 20 -3.71 0.44 34.60
N THR A 21 -2.84 1.37 34.18
CA THR A 21 -2.45 2.49 35.07
C THR A 21 -2.46 3.90 34.47
N ASN A 22 -2.60 4.08 33.14
CA ASN A 22 -2.52 5.40 32.53
C ASN A 22 -3.44 5.56 31.31
N ALA A 23 -4.74 5.65 31.53
CA ALA A 23 -5.72 5.91 30.45
C ALA A 23 -5.42 7.21 29.66
N ASN A 24 -4.71 8.18 30.26
CA ASN A 24 -4.33 9.41 29.59
C ASN A 24 -3.13 9.26 28.62
N MET A 25 -2.33 8.21 28.74
CA MET A 25 -1.18 8.01 27.83
C MET A 25 -1.58 7.52 26.44
N LEU A 26 -2.72 6.84 26.32
CA LEU A 26 -3.21 6.29 25.05
C LEU A 26 -4.23 7.21 24.38
N ASN A 27 -4.54 8.35 24.98
CA ASN A 27 -5.52 9.26 24.38
C ASN A 27 -5.06 9.70 22.99
N GLY A 28 -5.86 9.37 21.98
CA GLY A 28 -5.57 9.64 20.60
C GLY A 28 -4.95 8.47 19.82
N VAL A 29 -4.40 7.47 20.49
CA VAL A 29 -3.93 6.24 19.82
C VAL A 29 -5.13 5.46 19.30
N TYR A 30 -5.01 4.88 18.13
CA TYR A 30 -6.07 4.06 17.56
C TYR A 30 -5.53 2.79 16.88
N PHE A 31 -6.41 1.82 16.75
CA PHE A 31 -6.26 0.65 15.91
C PHE A 31 -7.41 0.59 14.91
N GLU A 32 -7.14 0.14 13.70
CA GLU A 32 -8.10 0.09 12.61
C GLU A 32 -7.95 -1.22 11.84
N ILE A 33 -9.09 -1.77 11.40
CA ILE A 33 -9.15 -2.91 10.49
C ILE A 33 -10.14 -2.61 9.38
N GLY A 34 -9.79 -2.95 8.16
CA GLY A 34 -10.63 -2.66 7.01
C GLY A 34 -10.29 -3.43 5.76
N GLY A 35 -10.89 -3.00 4.67
CA GLY A 35 -10.63 -3.52 3.35
C GLY A 35 -10.66 -2.43 2.29
N SER A 36 -9.96 -2.68 1.20
CA SER A 36 -9.95 -1.81 0.03
C SER A 36 -10.20 -2.61 -1.25
N ALA A 37 -10.90 -1.97 -2.19
CA ALA A 37 -10.89 -2.37 -3.59
C ALA A 37 -9.81 -1.54 -4.28
N THR A 38 -8.78 -2.20 -4.78
CA THR A 38 -7.59 -1.56 -5.36
C THR A 38 -7.42 -1.97 -6.80
N GLY A 39 -7.42 -1.01 -7.70
CA GLY A 39 -6.99 -1.18 -9.08
C GLY A 39 -5.49 -0.92 -9.19
N VAL A 40 -4.77 -1.83 -9.81
CA VAL A 40 -3.35 -1.70 -10.14
C VAL A 40 -3.23 -1.54 -11.64
N GLU A 41 -2.49 -0.54 -12.08
CA GLU A 41 -2.11 -0.31 -13.47
C GLU A 41 -0.59 -0.29 -13.54
N MET A 42 -0.03 -0.97 -14.53
CA MET A 42 1.38 -0.96 -14.83
C MET A 42 1.60 -0.54 -16.27
N ASP A 43 2.23 0.60 -16.45
CA ASP A 43 2.76 1.03 -17.74
C ASP A 43 4.17 0.47 -17.88
N GLY A 44 4.38 -0.38 -18.87
CA GLY A 44 5.63 -1.10 -19.06
C GLY A 44 6.21 -0.94 -20.45
N ASN A 45 7.53 -1.16 -20.52
CA ASN A 45 8.30 -1.21 -21.75
C ASN A 45 9.20 -2.43 -21.70
N HIS A 46 9.19 -3.19 -22.79
CA HIS A 46 10.05 -4.32 -23.02
C HIS A 46 11.04 -3.97 -24.14
N ASN A 47 12.32 -4.06 -23.87
CA ASN A 47 13.39 -3.88 -24.85
C ASN A 47 14.13 -5.21 -24.98
N ASP A 48 13.98 -5.86 -26.12
CA ASP A 48 14.87 -6.92 -26.55
C ASP A 48 15.99 -6.34 -27.42
N ASN A 49 17.18 -6.92 -27.40
CA ASN A 49 18.34 -6.41 -28.12
C ASN A 49 18.20 -6.43 -29.67
N ASP A 50 17.08 -6.90 -30.20
CA ASP A 50 16.76 -6.85 -31.62
C ASP A 50 16.20 -5.49 -32.05
N GLY A 51 16.06 -4.53 -31.13
CA GLY A 51 15.68 -3.15 -31.38
C GLY A 51 14.17 -2.91 -31.39
N ASP A 52 13.38 -3.91 -31.13
CA ASP A 52 11.94 -3.77 -31.02
C ASP A 52 11.55 -3.37 -29.57
N VAL A 53 10.94 -2.22 -29.43
CA VAL A 53 10.42 -1.72 -28.17
C VAL A 53 8.92 -1.87 -28.17
N SER A 54 8.41 -2.78 -27.36
CA SER A 54 6.96 -2.94 -27.16
C SER A 54 6.52 -2.22 -25.88
N ASN A 55 5.56 -1.32 -25.99
CA ASN A 55 4.90 -0.67 -24.87
C ASN A 55 3.58 -1.36 -24.59
N GLY A 56 3.27 -1.56 -23.32
CA GLY A 56 2.01 -2.16 -22.91
C GLY A 56 1.54 -1.63 -21.58
N THR A 57 0.23 -1.63 -21.41
CA THR A 57 -0.40 -1.33 -20.12
C THR A 57 -1.18 -2.56 -19.67
N ILE A 58 -0.97 -2.96 -18.44
CA ILE A 58 -1.70 -4.05 -17.81
C ILE A 58 -2.39 -3.54 -16.55
N GLY A 59 -3.63 -3.98 -16.34
CA GLY A 59 -4.39 -3.57 -15.16
C GLY A 59 -5.14 -4.73 -14.51
N LYS A 60 -5.26 -4.68 -13.18
CA LYS A 60 -6.01 -5.64 -12.38
C LYS A 60 -6.66 -4.96 -11.19
N THR A 61 -7.83 -5.45 -10.79
CA THR A 61 -8.47 -5.05 -9.54
C THR A 61 -8.39 -6.20 -8.54
N ALA A 62 -8.04 -5.89 -7.31
CA ALA A 62 -8.00 -6.81 -6.17
C ALA A 62 -8.75 -6.22 -4.98
N VAL A 63 -9.30 -7.09 -4.14
CA VAL A 63 -9.83 -6.71 -2.84
C VAL A 63 -8.85 -7.20 -1.78
N VAL A 64 -8.34 -6.29 -0.96
CA VAL A 64 -7.33 -6.59 0.06
C VAL A 64 -7.77 -6.09 1.42
N GLY A 65 -7.43 -6.84 2.47
CA GLY A 65 -7.60 -6.41 3.85
C GLY A 65 -6.43 -5.58 4.32
N HIS A 66 -6.66 -4.71 5.30
CA HIS A 66 -5.59 -3.95 5.95
C HIS A 66 -5.87 -3.78 7.43
N TYR A 67 -4.84 -3.49 8.19
CA TYR A 67 -4.92 -2.99 9.54
C TYR A 67 -3.97 -1.81 9.72
N ALA A 68 -4.35 -0.90 10.62
CA ALA A 68 -3.58 0.29 10.88
C ALA A 68 -3.46 0.57 12.37
N LEU A 69 -2.36 1.23 12.71
CA LEU A 69 -2.10 1.81 14.02
C LEU A 69 -1.74 3.27 13.82
N GLY A 70 -2.18 4.13 14.71
CA GLY A 70 -1.81 5.52 14.60
C GLY A 70 -2.22 6.36 15.81
N TYR A 71 -2.07 7.66 15.62
CA TYR A 71 -2.44 8.67 16.58
C TYR A 71 -3.22 9.77 15.86
N MET A 72 -4.39 10.12 16.38
CA MET A 72 -5.15 11.27 15.92
C MET A 72 -5.43 12.23 17.06
N THR A 73 -5.33 13.51 16.76
CA THR A 73 -5.67 14.57 17.71
C THR A 73 -7.13 14.52 18.14
N ASP A 74 -7.44 15.15 19.25
CA ASP A 74 -8.83 15.31 19.69
C ASP A 74 -9.61 16.19 18.71
N ARG A 75 -10.90 15.89 18.54
CA ARG A 75 -11.80 16.60 17.63
C ARG A 75 -12.49 17.81 18.25
N SER A 76 -12.13 18.17 19.46
CA SER A 76 -12.63 19.40 20.11
C SER A 76 -12.21 20.68 19.37
N SER A 77 -11.16 20.61 18.56
CA SER A 77 -10.68 21.70 17.70
C SER A 77 -11.22 21.55 16.28
N SER A 78 -11.40 22.66 15.56
CA SER A 78 -11.87 22.65 14.16
C SER A 78 -10.89 21.99 13.20
N VAL A 79 -9.61 21.88 13.60
CA VAL A 79 -8.55 21.22 12.81
C VAL A 79 -7.85 20.17 13.67
N GLY A 80 -7.36 19.15 13.02
CA GLY A 80 -6.64 18.06 13.64
C GLY A 80 -5.58 17.48 12.72
N ILE A 81 -4.88 16.49 13.23
CA ILE A 81 -3.89 15.73 12.50
C ILE A 81 -4.04 14.26 12.85
N ASP A 82 -3.86 13.40 11.86
CA ASP A 82 -3.79 11.96 11.99
C ASP A 82 -2.45 11.48 11.43
N LEU A 83 -1.74 10.70 12.21
CA LEU A 83 -0.48 10.07 11.85
C LEU A 83 -0.68 8.57 11.97
N GLY A 84 -0.35 7.81 10.93
CA GLY A 84 -0.60 6.39 10.97
C GLY A 84 0.39 5.56 10.18
N TYR A 85 0.31 4.27 10.48
CA TYR A 85 0.99 3.20 9.79
C TYR A 85 -0.02 2.13 9.40
N ILE A 86 -0.08 1.83 8.11
CA ILE A 86 -0.99 0.84 7.53
C ILE A 86 -0.15 -0.37 7.10
N MET A 87 -0.69 -1.54 7.35
CA MET A 87 -0.18 -2.81 6.83
C MET A 87 -1.28 -3.46 6.00
N THR A 88 -0.93 -3.85 4.80
CA THR A 88 -1.80 -4.55 3.86
C THR A 88 -1.20 -5.93 3.61
N PRO A 89 -1.46 -6.91 4.48
CA PRO A 89 -1.02 -8.27 4.25
C PRO A 89 -1.82 -8.85 3.09
N GLY A 90 -1.16 -9.62 2.27
CA GLY A 90 -1.80 -10.30 1.15
C GLY A 90 -1.03 -10.11 -0.13
N GLU A 91 -1.49 -10.80 -1.16
CA GLU A 91 -0.83 -10.91 -2.44
C GLU A 91 -1.79 -10.45 -3.55
N ALA A 92 -1.29 -9.63 -4.46
CA ALA A 92 -1.96 -9.33 -5.73
C ALA A 92 -1.10 -9.84 -6.88
N LYS A 93 -1.53 -10.93 -7.53
CA LYS A 93 -0.81 -11.52 -8.64
C LYS A 93 -1.35 -11.03 -9.97
N ILE A 94 -0.47 -10.48 -10.80
CA ILE A 94 -0.74 -10.02 -12.15
C ILE A 94 -0.01 -10.98 -13.10
N ASN A 95 -0.74 -11.70 -13.92
CA ASN A 95 -0.16 -12.56 -14.95
C ASN A 95 -0.17 -11.80 -16.27
N ALA A 96 0.98 -11.59 -16.85
CA ALA A 96 1.10 -11.16 -18.23
C ALA A 96 1.30 -12.40 -19.09
N THR A 97 0.27 -12.77 -19.86
CA THR A 97 0.39 -13.80 -20.89
C THR A 97 0.60 -13.11 -22.23
N SER A 98 1.68 -13.46 -22.92
CA SER A 98 1.88 -13.06 -24.32
C SER A 98 1.48 -14.23 -25.21
N ASP A 99 0.61 -13.99 -26.17
CA ASP A 99 0.16 -15.01 -27.13
C ASP A 99 1.30 -15.52 -28.02
N ASP A 100 2.43 -14.83 -28.07
CA ASP A 100 3.56 -15.13 -28.98
C ASP A 100 4.85 -15.60 -28.28
N SER A 101 4.93 -15.61 -26.96
CA SER A 101 6.14 -16.04 -26.25
C SER A 101 5.89 -17.22 -25.33
N ALA A 102 6.77 -18.21 -25.38
CA ALA A 102 6.78 -19.37 -24.50
C ALA A 102 7.13 -19.04 -23.04
N THR A 103 7.16 -17.77 -22.66
CA THR A 103 7.60 -17.32 -21.34
C THR A 103 6.48 -16.52 -20.66
N ASP A 104 5.76 -17.18 -19.76
CA ASP A 104 4.82 -16.51 -18.88
C ASP A 104 5.59 -15.74 -17.81
N VAL A 105 5.42 -14.42 -17.76
CA VAL A 105 5.96 -13.57 -16.70
C VAL A 105 4.81 -13.21 -15.76
N SER A 106 4.96 -13.49 -14.48
CA SER A 106 4.00 -13.06 -13.48
C SER A 106 4.66 -12.13 -12.47
N PHE A 107 3.94 -11.06 -12.15
CA PHE A 107 4.31 -10.12 -11.10
C PHE A 107 3.37 -10.34 -9.92
N GLU A 108 3.94 -10.45 -8.75
CA GLU A 108 3.21 -10.56 -7.50
C GLU A 108 3.63 -9.41 -6.58
N VAL A 109 2.66 -8.62 -6.14
CA VAL A 109 2.87 -7.53 -5.19
C VAL A 109 2.29 -7.99 -3.86
N SER A 110 3.08 -7.95 -2.82
CA SER A 110 2.70 -8.43 -1.49
C SER A 110 3.20 -7.52 -0.37
N ASP A 111 2.68 -7.76 0.83
CA ASP A 111 3.14 -7.15 2.08
C ASP A 111 3.26 -5.62 2.05
N GLY A 112 2.26 -4.94 1.49
CA GLY A 112 2.22 -3.49 1.41
C GLY A 112 2.21 -2.80 2.77
N THR A 113 3.02 -1.75 2.89
CA THR A 113 3.07 -0.90 4.09
C THR A 113 3.00 0.57 3.69
N GLU A 114 2.46 1.41 4.57
CA GLU A 114 2.33 2.85 4.33
C GLU A 114 2.46 3.62 5.65
N TYR A 115 3.33 4.64 5.70
CA TYR A 115 3.31 5.67 6.75
C TYR A 115 2.62 6.89 6.20
N TYR A 116 1.84 7.58 7.01
CA TYR A 116 1.16 8.76 6.51
C TYR A 116 0.97 9.86 7.54
N ILE A 117 0.74 11.04 7.02
CA ILE A 117 0.26 12.21 7.71
C ILE A 117 -1.02 12.68 7.05
N ALA A 118 -2.05 12.98 7.84
CA ALA A 118 -3.33 13.45 7.33
C ALA A 118 -3.85 14.63 8.16
N PRO A 119 -3.71 15.87 7.67
CA PRO A 119 -4.43 17.00 8.23
C PRO A 119 -5.94 16.78 8.10
N MET A 120 -6.67 17.13 9.15
CA MET A 120 -8.11 16.94 9.26
C MET A 120 -8.83 18.26 9.51
N ILE A 121 -10.04 18.37 8.99
CA ILE A 121 -11.01 19.41 9.31
C ILE A 121 -12.18 18.74 10.01
N ASN A 122 -12.44 19.09 11.25
CA ASN A 122 -13.54 18.58 12.05
C ASN A 122 -14.80 19.39 11.72
N ILE A 123 -15.73 18.77 11.01
CA ILE A 123 -17.00 19.40 10.58
C ILE A 123 -17.97 19.43 11.77
N THR A 124 -17.97 18.35 12.55
CA THR A 124 -18.69 18.22 13.82
C THR A 124 -17.80 17.47 14.81
N GLU A 125 -18.27 17.31 16.06
CA GLU A 125 -17.58 16.49 17.05
C GLU A 125 -17.45 15.00 16.61
N ASP A 126 -18.38 14.57 15.73
CA ASP A 126 -18.43 13.18 15.27
C ASP A 126 -17.93 12.95 13.85
N ALA A 127 -17.70 14.01 13.05
CA ALA A 127 -17.36 13.88 11.65
C ALA A 127 -16.19 14.77 11.25
N SER A 128 -15.23 14.19 10.54
CA SER A 128 -14.06 14.88 10.01
C SER A 128 -13.86 14.53 8.54
N LEU A 129 -13.31 15.49 7.81
CA LEU A 129 -12.72 15.29 6.49
C LEU A 129 -11.21 15.34 6.64
N TYR A 130 -10.49 14.57 5.87
CA TYR A 130 -9.03 14.62 5.87
C TYR A 130 -8.45 14.48 4.47
N PHE A 131 -7.26 15.02 4.31
CA PHE A 131 -6.39 14.76 3.18
C PHE A 131 -5.17 14.01 3.68
N LYS A 132 -4.79 12.92 3.00
CA LYS A 132 -3.66 12.08 3.40
C LYS A 132 -2.52 12.21 2.40
N TYR A 133 -1.32 12.28 2.93
CA TYR A 133 -0.07 12.12 2.20
C TYR A 133 0.74 11.02 2.87
N GLY A 134 1.13 10.01 2.10
CA GLY A 134 1.81 8.82 2.62
C GLY A 134 3.00 8.40 1.77
N TRP A 135 3.85 7.60 2.39
CA TRP A 135 4.96 6.89 1.75
C TRP A 135 4.66 5.41 1.85
N SER A 136 4.63 4.75 0.71
CA SER A 136 4.21 3.35 0.56
C SER A 136 5.37 2.50 0.09
N GLU A 137 5.48 1.31 0.66
CA GLU A 137 6.42 0.27 0.27
C GLU A 137 5.65 -1.03 0.03
N ALA A 138 6.07 -1.83 -0.95
CA ALA A 138 5.52 -3.15 -1.19
C ALA A 138 6.58 -4.09 -1.75
N ASP A 139 6.50 -5.36 -1.40
CA ASP A 139 7.40 -6.39 -1.92
C ASP A 139 6.94 -6.80 -3.34
N VAL A 140 7.88 -6.95 -4.27
CA VAL A 140 7.62 -7.48 -5.61
C VAL A 140 8.35 -8.78 -5.82
N THR A 141 7.61 -9.79 -6.23
CA THR A 141 8.17 -11.06 -6.70
C THR A 141 7.85 -11.25 -8.17
N VAL A 142 8.88 -11.45 -8.97
CA VAL A 142 8.76 -11.76 -10.40
C VAL A 142 9.06 -13.23 -10.60
N THR A 143 8.20 -13.93 -11.30
CA THR A 143 8.40 -15.33 -11.69
C THR A 143 8.61 -15.38 -13.21
N GLY A 144 9.68 -16.05 -13.65
CA GLY A 144 10.11 -16.17 -15.04
C GLY A 144 11.63 -16.01 -15.14
N ASP A 145 12.16 -15.89 -16.35
CA ASP A 145 13.59 -15.74 -16.60
C ASP A 145 14.12 -14.32 -16.36
N ILE A 146 13.43 -13.55 -15.50
CA ILE A 146 13.75 -12.15 -15.19
C ILE A 146 14.15 -12.05 -13.71
N ASN A 147 15.19 -11.30 -13.41
CA ASN A 147 15.61 -11.04 -12.03
C ASN A 147 14.57 -10.20 -11.30
N ASN A 148 14.39 -10.50 -10.01
CA ASN A 148 13.48 -9.71 -9.15
C ASN A 148 13.96 -8.25 -9.09
N PRO A 149 13.09 -7.25 -9.40
CA PRO A 149 13.46 -5.84 -9.41
C PRO A 149 13.67 -5.26 -8.01
N GLY A 150 13.29 -5.97 -6.95
CA GLY A 150 13.32 -5.46 -5.58
C GLY A 150 11.98 -4.91 -5.11
N ASP A 151 12.02 -4.10 -4.07
CA ASP A 151 10.84 -3.54 -3.44
C ASP A 151 10.32 -2.33 -4.24
N LEU A 152 9.02 -2.06 -4.12
CA LEU A 152 8.35 -0.88 -4.66
C LEU A 152 8.32 0.20 -3.59
N ASP A 153 8.86 1.36 -3.92
CA ASP A 153 8.67 2.59 -3.15
C ASP A 153 7.71 3.51 -3.88
N GLY A 154 6.86 4.22 -3.15
CA GLY A 154 5.87 5.09 -3.76
C GLY A 154 5.31 6.16 -2.83
N THR A 155 4.55 7.06 -3.43
CA THR A 155 3.86 8.14 -2.72
C THR A 155 2.36 8.00 -2.87
N THR A 156 1.64 8.05 -1.75
CA THR A 156 0.18 7.98 -1.70
C THR A 156 -0.42 9.34 -1.42
N VAL A 157 -1.46 9.69 -2.16
CA VAL A 157 -2.37 10.79 -1.85
C VAL A 157 -3.78 10.26 -1.75
N ALA A 158 -4.52 10.73 -0.75
CA ALA A 158 -5.89 10.31 -0.56
C ALA A 158 -6.74 11.40 0.10
N PHE A 159 -8.04 11.24 -0.03
CA PHE A 159 -9.05 12.03 0.63
C PHE A 159 -10.06 11.09 1.29
N GLY A 160 -10.50 11.45 2.49
CA GLY A 160 -11.40 10.58 3.22
C GLY A 160 -12.26 11.28 4.25
N THR A 161 -13.12 10.47 4.85
CA THR A 161 -13.99 10.86 5.95
C THR A 161 -13.76 9.97 7.15
N LEU A 162 -14.04 10.50 8.30
CA LEU A 162 -13.94 9.82 9.57
C LEU A 162 -15.19 10.17 10.37
N VAL A 163 -16.01 9.17 10.69
CA VAL A 163 -17.28 9.35 11.40
C VAL A 163 -17.25 8.51 12.67
N SER A 164 -17.44 9.16 13.82
CA SER A 164 -17.54 8.48 15.11
C SER A 164 -18.84 7.72 15.24
N TRP A 165 -18.75 6.57 15.89
CA TRP A 165 -19.88 5.78 16.31
C TRP A 165 -19.74 5.46 17.81
N GLY A 166 -20.36 6.29 18.61
CA GLY A 166 -20.17 6.27 20.07
C GLY A 166 -18.84 6.92 20.50
N SER A 167 -18.36 6.58 21.67
CA SER A 167 -17.23 7.27 22.31
C SER A 167 -15.88 6.93 21.68
N ASN A 168 -15.68 5.71 21.23
CA ASN A 168 -14.39 5.17 20.88
C ASN A 168 -14.32 4.56 19.48
N LEU A 169 -15.47 4.12 18.94
CA LEU A 169 -15.53 3.54 17.60
C LEU A 169 -15.66 4.62 16.53
N TYR A 170 -15.11 4.36 15.37
CA TYR A 170 -15.30 5.19 14.20
C TYR A 170 -15.27 4.36 12.91
N ILE A 171 -15.87 4.91 11.87
CA ILE A 171 -15.79 4.40 10.52
C ILE A 171 -14.97 5.38 9.71
N ARG A 172 -13.99 4.85 8.98
CA ARG A 172 -13.19 5.58 8.00
C ARG A 172 -13.59 5.16 6.60
N THR A 173 -13.77 6.15 5.72
CA THR A 173 -13.83 5.91 4.26
C THR A 173 -12.77 6.75 3.58
N GLU A 174 -12.16 6.20 2.55
CA GLU A 174 -11.04 6.85 1.86
C GLU A 174 -11.04 6.46 0.39
N ALA A 175 -10.68 7.41 -0.46
CA ALA A 175 -10.33 7.17 -1.85
C ALA A 175 -8.96 7.78 -2.11
N GLY A 176 -8.09 7.06 -2.79
CA GLY A 176 -6.71 7.49 -2.98
C GLY A 176 -6.03 6.83 -4.16
N MET A 177 -4.83 7.28 -4.40
CA MET A 177 -3.93 6.75 -5.41
C MET A 177 -2.50 6.72 -4.88
N THR A 178 -1.74 5.72 -5.35
CA THR A 178 -0.31 5.61 -5.09
C THR A 178 0.42 5.57 -6.41
N ASP A 179 1.38 6.45 -6.58
CA ASP A 179 2.35 6.43 -7.66
C ASP A 179 3.63 5.79 -7.12
N PHE A 180 4.02 4.65 -7.69
CA PHE A 180 5.26 3.97 -7.33
C PHE A 180 6.40 4.41 -8.26
N ASP A 181 7.61 4.29 -7.74
CA ASP A 181 8.81 4.54 -8.51
C ASP A 181 8.98 3.52 -9.63
N LYS A 182 9.69 3.95 -10.68
CA LYS A 182 9.96 3.10 -11.82
C LYS A 182 10.86 1.93 -11.42
N ILE A 183 10.42 0.72 -11.70
CA ILE A 183 11.20 -0.49 -11.52
C ILE A 183 11.81 -0.95 -12.86
N SER A 184 12.96 -1.62 -12.77
CA SER A 184 13.67 -2.20 -13.92
C SER A 184 14.14 -3.60 -13.56
N ALA A 185 13.78 -4.56 -14.38
CA ALA A 185 14.20 -5.94 -14.25
C ALA A 185 14.97 -6.36 -15.53
N THR A 186 16.06 -7.06 -15.35
CA THR A 186 16.85 -7.62 -16.44
C THR A 186 16.76 -9.14 -16.42
N GLY A 187 16.64 -9.73 -17.60
CA GLY A 187 16.57 -11.17 -17.77
C GLY A 187 17.31 -11.65 -19.00
N LYS A 188 17.34 -12.95 -19.22
CA LYS A 188 17.87 -13.55 -20.43
C LYS A 188 16.74 -14.12 -21.24
N GLY A 189 16.40 -13.48 -22.34
CA GLY A 189 15.47 -14.02 -23.34
C GLY A 189 16.14 -15.13 -24.16
N THR A 190 15.41 -16.19 -24.45
CA THR A 190 15.83 -17.25 -25.39
C THR A 190 15.11 -17.08 -26.70
N THR A 191 15.46 -16.10 -27.48
CA THR A 191 15.03 -16.05 -28.89
C THR A 191 16.15 -16.58 -29.77
N GLY A 192 15.90 -17.70 -30.46
CA GLY A 192 16.86 -18.26 -31.42
C GLY A 192 18.11 -18.93 -30.86
N GLY A 193 18.14 -19.30 -29.56
CA GLY A 193 19.25 -20.07 -28.97
C GLY A 193 20.49 -19.23 -28.60
N ILE A 194 20.44 -17.93 -28.69
CA ILE A 194 21.46 -16.99 -28.22
C ILE A 194 20.83 -16.17 -27.10
N GLY A 195 21.38 -16.26 -25.87
CA GLY A 195 20.88 -15.49 -24.74
C GLY A 195 21.07 -14.00 -24.99
N THR A 196 20.00 -13.29 -25.29
CA THR A 196 19.96 -11.82 -25.38
C THR A 196 19.52 -11.27 -24.04
N ASP A 197 20.20 -10.22 -23.58
CA ASP A 197 19.78 -9.51 -22.37
C ASP A 197 18.48 -8.73 -22.67
N VAL A 198 17.45 -9.03 -21.89
CA VAL A 198 16.15 -8.33 -21.98
C VAL A 198 16.02 -7.41 -20.79
N THR A 199 15.60 -6.18 -21.02
CA THR A 199 15.28 -5.23 -19.95
C THR A 199 13.80 -4.89 -20.01
N VAL A 200 13.12 -5.15 -18.90
CA VAL A 200 11.72 -4.76 -18.70
C VAL A 200 11.67 -3.63 -17.68
N THR A 201 10.98 -2.56 -18.00
CA THR A 201 10.74 -1.46 -17.08
C THR A 201 9.25 -1.27 -16.89
N ALA A 202 8.83 -0.99 -15.66
CA ALA A 202 7.44 -0.70 -15.35
C ALA A 202 7.33 0.46 -14.35
N THR A 203 6.24 1.20 -14.45
CA THR A 203 5.86 2.25 -13.49
C THR A 203 4.48 1.90 -12.95
N PRO A 204 4.43 1.23 -11.79
CA PRO A 204 3.16 0.83 -11.21
C PRO A 204 2.41 2.02 -10.62
N LYS A 205 1.09 2.01 -10.77
CA LYS A 205 0.17 2.94 -10.13
C LYS A 205 -1.00 2.20 -9.54
N THR A 206 -1.50 2.67 -8.41
CA THR A 206 -2.73 2.12 -7.83
C THR A 206 -3.74 3.22 -7.59
N ALA A 207 -5.02 2.86 -7.72
CA ALA A 207 -6.14 3.68 -7.27
C ALA A 207 -7.05 2.79 -6.42
N TYR A 208 -7.53 3.32 -5.31
CA TYR A 208 -8.30 2.51 -4.36
C TYR A 208 -9.46 3.26 -3.72
N GLY A 209 -10.48 2.48 -3.33
CA GLY A 209 -11.48 2.87 -2.37
C GLY A 209 -11.40 1.97 -1.13
N LYS A 210 -11.42 2.56 0.07
CA LYS A 210 -11.20 1.89 1.34
C LYS A 210 -12.31 2.18 2.32
N ILE A 211 -12.68 1.17 3.11
CA ILE A 211 -13.53 1.31 4.30
C ILE A 211 -12.89 0.57 5.47
N ALA A 212 -12.94 1.17 6.65
CA ALA A 212 -12.39 0.57 7.85
C ALA A 212 -13.21 0.92 9.08
N LEU A 213 -13.12 0.05 10.08
CA LEU A 213 -13.62 0.25 11.44
C LEU A 213 -12.42 0.43 12.35
N GLY A 214 -12.44 1.50 13.13
CA GLY A 214 -11.37 1.83 14.08
C GLY A 214 -11.89 1.97 15.50
N TYR A 215 -10.96 1.78 16.43
CA TYR A 215 -11.14 2.04 17.87
C TYR A 215 -10.06 3.01 18.34
N LYS A 216 -10.50 4.14 18.90
CA LYS A 216 -9.64 5.17 19.48
C LYS A 216 -9.67 5.07 21.00
N PHE A 217 -8.51 5.03 21.63
CA PHE A 217 -8.33 4.99 23.08
C PHE A 217 -8.49 6.35 23.72
#